data_71a10274521ee21a7bf87fc2f032ce40
#
_entry.id   71a10274521ee21a7bf87fc2f032ce40
#
_cell.length_a   1.000
_cell.length_b   1.000
_cell.length_c   1.000
_cell.angle_alpha   90.00
_cell.angle_beta   90.00
_cell.angle_gamma   90.00
#
_symmetry.space_group_name_H-M   'P 1'
#
loop_
_entity.id
_entity.type
_entity.pdbx_description
1 polymer ?
#
loop_
_entity_poly.entity_id
_entity_poly.type
_entity_poly.pdbx_seq_one_letter_code
_entity_poly.pdbx_strand_id
1 'polypeptide(L)'
;MLDEPTNYLDMMSVIWLQNYLDNISSTVLVVAHDREFIDTIAQETIMLRNKTLSYFDGNLTESERQIRIERKGKIRQKDAMDKKRSTIEKSIETGARMAKKSGDENRMRMVKSRQKKLDDRWGMEKNDKGTR
;
A
#
# COMPACT_ATOMS: atom_id res chain seq x y z
N MET A 1 27.16 -4.29 -13.61
CA MET A 1 26.51 -4.44 -12.31
C MET A 1 27.55 -4.23 -11.23
N LEU A 2 27.22 -3.43 -10.23
CA LEU A 2 28.05 -3.15 -9.06
C LEU A 2 27.29 -3.60 -7.80
N ASP A 3 27.96 -4.32 -6.92
CA ASP A 3 27.41 -4.82 -5.67
C ASP A 3 28.21 -4.21 -4.53
N GLU A 4 27.55 -3.40 -3.68
CA GLU A 4 28.13 -2.67 -2.57
C GLU A 4 29.43 -1.92 -2.92
N PRO A 5 29.45 -1.09 -3.97
CA PRO A 5 30.69 -0.51 -4.49
C PRO A 5 31.33 0.52 -3.54
N THR A 6 30.59 1.02 -2.56
CA THR A 6 31.09 1.98 -1.56
C THR A 6 31.81 1.31 -0.39
N ASN A 7 31.67 -0.01 -0.24
CA ASN A 7 32.37 -0.73 0.83
C ASN A 7 33.88 -0.61 0.66
N TYR A 8 34.55 -0.28 1.75
CA TYR A 8 36.00 -0.13 1.83
C TYR A 8 36.61 1.05 1.04
N LEU A 9 35.77 1.94 0.49
CA LEU A 9 36.23 3.18 -0.14
C LEU A 9 36.29 4.31 0.89
N ASP A 10 37.29 5.17 0.75
CA ASP A 10 37.34 6.44 1.44
C ASP A 10 36.37 7.46 0.79
N MET A 11 36.08 8.54 1.47
CA MET A 11 35.15 9.55 1.00
C MET A 11 35.51 10.13 -0.37
N MET A 12 36.80 10.35 -0.64
CA MET A 12 37.28 10.90 -1.92
C MET A 12 37.04 9.92 -3.06
N SER A 13 37.24 8.65 -2.83
CA SER A 13 36.98 7.59 -3.79
C SER A 13 35.47 7.40 -4.06
N VAL A 14 34.62 7.56 -3.06
CA VAL A 14 33.16 7.55 -3.23
C VAL A 14 32.71 8.71 -4.10
N ILE A 15 33.19 9.93 -3.83
CA ILE A 15 32.88 11.11 -4.65
C ILE A 15 33.36 10.94 -6.10
N TRP A 16 34.54 10.40 -6.28
CA TRP A 16 35.05 10.10 -7.61
C TRP A 16 34.16 9.09 -8.34
N LEU A 17 33.73 8.02 -7.65
CA LEU A 17 32.86 6.99 -8.20
C LEU A 17 31.48 7.57 -8.58
N GLN A 18 30.89 8.42 -7.75
CA GLN A 18 29.64 9.14 -8.05
C GLN A 18 29.78 9.94 -9.36
N ASN A 19 30.80 10.76 -9.45
CA ASN A 19 31.07 11.56 -10.66
C ASN A 19 31.30 10.69 -11.90
N TYR A 20 31.98 9.58 -11.75
CA TYR A 20 32.19 8.64 -12.85
C TYR A 20 30.91 8.00 -13.33
N LEU A 21 30.03 7.54 -12.40
CA LEU A 21 28.75 6.91 -12.72
C LEU A 21 27.74 7.90 -13.32
N ASP A 22 27.76 9.15 -12.91
CA ASP A 22 26.90 10.20 -13.45
C ASP A 22 27.23 10.56 -14.91
N ASN A 23 28.49 10.41 -15.30
CA ASN A 23 28.98 10.71 -16.65
C ASN A 23 29.00 9.52 -17.60
N ILE A 24 28.66 8.31 -17.14
CA ILE A 24 28.70 7.11 -17.99
C ILE A 24 27.43 7.02 -18.85
N SER A 25 27.59 6.73 -20.13
CA SER A 25 26.46 6.59 -21.08
C SER A 25 25.78 5.21 -21.04
N SER A 26 26.30 4.28 -20.25
CA SER A 26 25.82 2.91 -20.16
C SER A 26 24.86 2.74 -18.99
N THR A 27 23.86 1.85 -19.13
CA THR A 27 23.01 1.46 -18.01
C THR A 27 23.82 0.70 -16.97
N VAL A 28 23.78 1.16 -15.74
CA VAL A 28 24.47 0.54 -14.60
C VAL A 28 23.47 0.12 -13.54
N LEU A 29 23.50 -1.15 -13.16
CA LEU A 29 22.75 -1.66 -12.03
C LEU A 29 23.64 -1.65 -10.79
N VAL A 30 23.21 -0.92 -9.76
CA VAL A 30 23.94 -0.79 -8.50
C VAL A 30 23.10 -1.36 -7.36
N VAL A 31 23.73 -2.16 -6.52
CA VAL A 31 23.17 -2.60 -5.23
C VAL A 31 24.02 -1.97 -4.14
N ALA A 32 23.43 -1.17 -3.27
CA ALA A 32 24.12 -0.53 -2.17
C ALA A 32 23.16 -0.25 -0.99
N HIS A 33 23.72 -0.04 0.18
CA HIS A 33 22.98 0.33 1.38
C HIS A 33 23.21 1.79 1.81
N ASP A 34 24.17 2.46 1.20
CA ASP A 34 24.45 3.88 1.43
C ASP A 34 23.40 4.74 0.70
N ARG A 35 22.57 5.41 1.49
CA ARG A 35 21.45 6.21 0.98
C ARG A 35 21.91 7.44 0.22
N GLU A 36 22.92 8.13 0.71
CA GLU A 36 23.44 9.34 0.06
C GLU A 36 24.05 9.01 -1.28
N PHE A 37 24.79 7.91 -1.34
CA PHE A 37 25.33 7.41 -2.59
C PHE A 37 24.25 7.08 -3.61
N ILE A 38 23.24 6.28 -3.21
CA ILE A 38 22.13 5.91 -4.10
C ILE A 38 21.34 7.15 -4.54
N ASP A 39 21.01 8.05 -3.62
CA ASP A 39 20.21 9.24 -3.94
C ASP A 39 20.92 10.18 -4.93
N THR A 40 22.27 10.17 -4.94
CA THR A 40 23.05 10.99 -5.86
C THR A 40 23.08 10.40 -7.26
N ILE A 41 23.20 9.09 -7.42
CA ILE A 41 23.45 8.45 -8.73
C ILE A 41 22.19 7.82 -9.37
N ALA A 42 21.18 7.48 -8.57
CA ALA A 42 20.04 6.73 -9.06
C ALA A 42 19.07 7.60 -9.86
N GLN A 43 18.80 7.22 -11.10
CA GLN A 43 17.76 7.77 -11.96
C GLN A 43 16.47 6.96 -11.83
N GLU A 44 16.60 5.66 -11.60
CA GLU A 44 15.50 4.73 -11.35
C GLU A 44 15.83 3.85 -10.14
N THR A 45 14.82 3.47 -9.38
CA THR A 45 14.99 2.62 -8.20
C THR A 45 14.20 1.33 -8.34
N ILE A 46 14.85 0.20 -8.13
CA ILE A 46 14.21 -1.11 -8.08
C ILE A 46 14.18 -1.59 -6.63
N MET A 47 12.99 -1.78 -6.08
CA MET A 47 12.81 -2.24 -4.72
C MET A 47 12.35 -3.69 -4.67
N LEU A 48 13.13 -4.55 -4.02
CA LEU A 48 12.77 -5.95 -3.77
C LEU A 48 12.07 -6.09 -2.42
N ARG A 49 10.80 -6.48 -2.43
CA ARG A 49 10.02 -6.79 -1.22
C ARG A 49 9.16 -8.04 -1.43
N ASN A 50 9.13 -8.92 -0.45
CA ASN A 50 8.29 -10.13 -0.48
C ASN A 50 8.43 -10.93 -1.78
N LYS A 51 9.66 -11.08 -2.28
CA LYS A 51 9.99 -11.75 -3.55
C LYS A 51 9.37 -11.07 -4.80
N THR A 52 8.98 -9.82 -4.70
CA THR A 52 8.41 -9.03 -5.80
C THR A 52 9.27 -7.80 -6.03
N LEU A 53 9.56 -7.50 -7.28
CA LEU A 53 10.24 -6.27 -7.70
C LEU A 53 9.21 -5.18 -7.97
N SER A 54 9.47 -3.99 -7.45
CA SER A 54 8.73 -2.77 -7.73
C SER A 54 9.67 -1.75 -8.33
N TYR A 55 9.24 -1.12 -9.41
CA TYR A 55 10.02 -0.14 -10.17
C TYR A 55 9.49 1.26 -9.89
N PHE A 56 10.39 2.20 -9.65
CA PHE A 56 10.07 3.59 -9.35
C PHE A 56 10.98 4.49 -10.16
N ASP A 57 10.38 5.50 -10.79
CA ASP A 57 11.14 6.58 -11.42
C ASP A 57 11.68 7.52 -10.33
N GLY A 58 12.95 7.88 -10.44
CA GLY A 58 13.63 8.72 -9.49
C GLY A 58 14.50 7.97 -8.48
N ASN A 59 15.10 8.75 -7.59
CA ASN A 59 16.01 8.24 -6.57
C ASN A 59 15.30 7.54 -5.41
N LEU A 60 16.07 7.03 -4.44
CA LEU A 60 15.53 6.28 -3.30
C LEU A 60 14.57 7.13 -2.45
N THR A 61 14.90 8.39 -2.21
CA THR A 61 14.07 9.31 -1.42
C THR A 61 12.71 9.55 -2.09
N GLU A 62 12.67 9.76 -3.40
CA GLU A 62 11.43 9.92 -4.16
C GLU A 62 10.60 8.65 -4.18
N SER A 63 11.24 7.50 -4.39
CA SER A 63 10.61 6.18 -4.37
C SER A 63 9.93 5.91 -3.02
N GLU A 64 10.62 6.18 -1.92
CA GLU A 64 10.04 6.05 -0.58
C GLU A 64 8.86 7.02 -0.35
N ARG A 65 8.94 8.23 -0.89
CA ARG A 65 7.84 9.20 -0.84
C ARG A 65 6.61 8.69 -1.58
N GLN A 66 6.77 8.15 -2.79
CA GLN A 66 5.70 7.55 -3.58
C GLN A 66 5.04 6.39 -2.83
N ILE A 67 5.83 5.45 -2.29
CA ILE A 67 5.34 4.34 -1.48
C ILE A 67 4.55 4.84 -0.26
N ARG A 68 5.04 5.88 0.40
CA ARG A 68 4.35 6.48 1.56
C ARG A 68 3.00 7.08 1.19
N ILE A 69 2.92 7.76 0.04
CA ILE A 69 1.68 8.33 -0.48
C ILE A 69 0.67 7.23 -0.81
N GLU A 70 1.10 6.21 -1.55
CA GLU A 70 0.24 5.06 -1.88
C GLU A 70 -0.27 4.33 -0.64
N ARG A 71 0.62 4.08 0.33
CA ARG A 71 0.23 3.44 1.59
C ARG A 71 -0.79 4.26 2.36
N LYS A 72 -0.60 5.59 2.44
CA LYS A 72 -1.58 6.49 3.06
C LYS A 72 -2.91 6.49 2.30
N GLY A 73 -2.87 6.45 0.97
CA GLY A 73 -4.06 6.32 0.12
C GLY A 73 -4.84 5.04 0.41
N LYS A 74 -4.16 3.90 0.42
CA LYS A 74 -4.77 2.59 0.73
C LYS A 74 -5.38 2.55 2.14
N ILE A 75 -4.68 3.11 3.14
CA ILE A 75 -5.19 3.20 4.52
C ILE A 75 -6.47 4.05 4.55
N ARG A 76 -6.45 5.27 3.97
CA ARG A 76 -7.63 6.14 3.91
C ARG A 76 -8.82 5.48 3.21
N GLN A 77 -8.56 4.75 2.13
CA GLN A 77 -9.60 4.03 1.41
C GLN A 77 -10.20 2.91 2.26
N LYS A 78 -9.35 2.15 2.95
CA LYS A 78 -9.78 1.11 3.90
C LYS A 78 -10.61 1.71 5.03
N ASP A 79 -10.13 2.77 5.70
CA ASP A 79 -10.85 3.44 6.78
C ASP A 79 -12.21 3.98 6.32
N ALA A 80 -12.28 4.53 5.10
CA ALA A 80 -13.54 5.02 4.53
C ALA A 80 -14.53 3.86 4.26
N MET A 81 -14.02 2.71 3.80
CA MET A 81 -14.83 1.51 3.62
C MET A 81 -15.32 0.95 4.96
N ASP A 82 -14.45 0.86 5.94
CA ASP A 82 -14.78 0.38 7.29
C ASP A 82 -15.83 1.29 7.98
N LYS A 83 -15.68 2.60 7.84
CA LYS A 83 -16.69 3.57 8.31
C LYS A 83 -18.04 3.38 7.64
N LYS A 84 -18.07 3.21 6.31
CA LYS A 84 -19.32 2.95 5.57
C LYS A 84 -19.98 1.65 6.03
N ARG A 85 -19.19 0.59 6.20
CA ARG A 85 -19.65 -0.70 6.71
C ARG A 85 -20.27 -0.56 8.10
N SER A 86 -19.53 0.04 9.04
CA SER A 86 -20.01 0.27 10.41
C SER A 86 -21.30 1.09 10.46
N THR A 87 -21.44 2.11 9.62
CA THR A 87 -22.67 2.91 9.53
C THR A 87 -23.86 2.09 9.06
N ILE A 88 -23.65 1.21 8.06
CA ILE A 88 -24.69 0.31 7.56
C ILE A 88 -25.07 -0.72 8.63
N GLU A 89 -24.10 -1.35 9.29
CA GLU A 89 -24.30 -2.31 10.37
C GLU A 89 -25.14 -1.68 11.51
N LYS A 90 -24.78 -0.48 11.96
CA LYS A 90 -25.54 0.26 12.98
C LYS A 90 -26.97 0.59 12.52
N SER A 91 -27.17 0.94 11.24
CA SER A 91 -28.50 1.21 10.69
C SER A 91 -29.37 -0.05 10.64
N ILE A 92 -28.77 -1.21 10.34
CA ILE A 92 -29.41 -2.52 10.34
C ILE A 92 -29.85 -2.89 11.77
N GLU A 93 -28.94 -2.78 12.72
CA GLU A 93 -29.17 -3.09 14.14
C GLU A 93 -30.31 -2.22 14.72
N THR A 94 -30.23 -0.90 14.49
CA THR A 94 -31.27 0.04 14.95
C THR A 94 -32.60 -0.24 14.29
N GLY A 95 -32.61 -0.49 12.97
CA GLY A 95 -33.80 -0.85 12.21
C GLY A 95 -34.43 -2.16 12.70
N ALA A 96 -33.64 -3.17 12.98
CA ALA A 96 -34.10 -4.46 13.51
C ALA A 96 -34.71 -4.32 14.91
N ARG A 97 -34.06 -3.52 15.78
CA ARG A 97 -34.59 -3.24 17.12
C ARG A 97 -35.93 -2.52 17.09
N MET A 98 -36.07 -1.51 16.21
CA MET A 98 -37.32 -0.77 16.04
C MET A 98 -38.43 -1.65 15.42
N ALA A 99 -38.09 -2.46 14.41
CA ALA A 99 -39.05 -3.37 13.77
C ALA A 99 -39.62 -4.41 14.76
N LYS A 100 -38.75 -4.96 15.62
CA LYS A 100 -39.18 -5.88 16.69
C LYS A 100 -40.11 -5.21 17.71
N LYS A 101 -39.83 -3.93 18.06
CA LYS A 101 -40.61 -3.18 19.03
C LYS A 101 -42.01 -2.77 18.49
N SER A 102 -42.09 -2.46 17.19
CA SER A 102 -43.32 -1.98 16.55
C SER A 102 -44.13 -3.08 15.85
N GLY A 103 -43.60 -4.30 15.72
CA GLY A 103 -44.24 -5.38 14.95
C GLY A 103 -44.35 -5.11 13.44
N ASP A 104 -43.58 -4.14 12.92
CA ASP A 104 -43.66 -3.68 11.53
C ASP A 104 -42.88 -4.63 10.59
N GLU A 105 -43.62 -5.48 9.89
CA GLU A 105 -43.08 -6.44 8.92
C GLU A 105 -42.37 -5.77 7.74
N ASN A 106 -42.84 -4.61 7.29
CA ASN A 106 -42.22 -3.90 6.17
C ASN A 106 -40.83 -3.39 6.56
N ARG A 107 -40.67 -2.88 7.78
CA ARG A 107 -39.34 -2.53 8.31
C ARG A 107 -38.45 -3.75 8.42
N MET A 108 -38.96 -4.89 8.84
CA MET A 108 -38.17 -6.11 8.92
C MET A 108 -37.69 -6.57 7.53
N ARG A 109 -38.52 -6.46 6.47
CA ARG A 109 -38.15 -6.75 5.08
C ARG A 109 -37.01 -5.82 4.61
N MET A 110 -37.10 -4.51 4.93
CA MET A 110 -36.02 -3.55 4.60
C MET A 110 -34.71 -3.89 5.30
N VAL A 111 -34.76 -4.28 6.57
CA VAL A 111 -33.56 -4.70 7.33
C VAL A 111 -32.93 -5.93 6.69
N LYS A 112 -33.72 -6.96 6.36
CA LYS A 112 -33.23 -8.17 5.68
C LYS A 112 -32.59 -7.85 4.31
N SER A 113 -33.22 -6.96 3.54
CA SER A 113 -32.65 -6.52 2.24
C SER A 113 -31.31 -5.79 2.40
N ARG A 114 -31.19 -4.92 3.41
CA ARG A 114 -29.93 -4.23 3.72
C ARG A 114 -28.86 -5.20 4.21
N GLN A 115 -29.23 -6.17 5.05
CA GLN A 115 -28.34 -7.23 5.51
C GLN A 115 -27.80 -8.03 4.33
N LYS A 116 -28.67 -8.47 3.42
CA LYS A 116 -28.25 -9.20 2.21
C LYS A 116 -27.27 -8.39 1.36
N LYS A 117 -27.53 -7.10 1.13
CA LYS A 117 -26.62 -6.22 0.39
C LYS A 117 -25.27 -6.05 1.10
N LEU A 118 -25.26 -6.04 2.42
CA LEU A 118 -24.03 -5.98 3.19
C LEU A 118 -23.24 -7.28 3.03
N ASP A 119 -23.88 -8.42 3.14
CA ASP A 119 -23.27 -9.73 3.01
C ASP A 119 -22.75 -9.98 1.58
N ASP A 120 -23.51 -9.56 0.56
CA ASP A 120 -23.09 -9.65 -0.85
C ASP A 120 -21.86 -8.78 -1.15
N ARG A 121 -21.78 -7.60 -0.53
CA ARG A 121 -20.71 -6.63 -0.80
C ARG A 121 -19.44 -6.88 0.00
N TRP A 122 -19.56 -7.33 1.26
CA TRP A 122 -18.44 -7.54 2.18
C TRP A 122 -18.29 -8.99 2.65
N GLY A 123 -19.23 -9.86 2.31
CA GLY A 123 -19.19 -11.29 2.67
C GLY A 123 -18.06 -12.06 1.98
N MET A 124 -17.64 -11.60 0.78
CA MET A 124 -16.52 -12.20 0.06
C MET A 124 -15.17 -11.99 0.76
N GLU A 125 -14.99 -10.94 1.56
CA GLU A 125 -13.74 -10.73 2.32
C GLU A 125 -13.53 -11.76 3.44
N LYS A 126 -14.61 -12.44 3.89
CA LYS A 126 -14.50 -13.50 4.91
C LYS A 126 -14.02 -14.83 4.35
N ASN A 127 -14.10 -15.05 3.04
CA ASN A 127 -13.74 -16.33 2.42
C ASN A 127 -12.23 -16.51 2.17
N ASP A 128 -11.41 -15.44 2.20
CA ASP A 128 -9.95 -15.53 2.07
C ASP A 128 -9.27 -16.15 3.30
N LYS A 129 -10.00 -16.39 4.37
CA LYS A 129 -9.53 -17.09 5.58
C LYS A 129 -10.10 -18.49 5.77
N GLY A 130 -10.50 -19.15 4.68
CA GLY A 130 -10.60 -20.61 4.64
C GLY A 130 -11.56 -21.26 5.66
N THR A 131 -12.71 -20.67 5.95
CA THR A 131 -13.76 -21.38 6.71
C THR A 131 -15.13 -21.15 6.02
N ARG A 132 -15.60 -22.22 5.41
CA ARG A 132 -17.04 -22.41 5.12
C ARG A 132 -17.81 -22.58 6.41
#